data_4c7b029b4495eec1b8b20a0f5d8a4049
#
_entry.id   4c7b029b4495eec1b8b20a0f5d8a4049
#
_cell.length_a   1.000
_cell.length_b   1.000
_cell.length_c   1.000
_cell.angle_alpha   90.00
_cell.angle_beta   90.00
_cell.angle_gamma   90.00
#
_symmetry.space_group_name_H-M   'P 1'
#
loop_
_entity.id
_entity.type
_entity.pdbx_description
1 polymer ?
#
loop_
_entity_poly.entity_id
_entity_poly.type
_entity_poly.pdbx_seq_one_letter_code
_entity_poly.pdbx_strand_id
1 'polypeptide(L)'
;MTSRGGEAYEVALTPLPFPGWSLATVIPEAEFLGPVETTLRRLIIGLSVGALLAALLSAWLVRSVIAAPLARVVGEIRHVESFELDKVRSHPSRLAEISSLSGAIAEMAAGLSAFGKFIPADLVRSLLSQGVEAKPGGSIQELTVMFIDVAGFTGLSERMGDRVVPLLSRYLDAVSDVIVANGGTIDKFIGDAVMAFWGAPTAQQDHAVRCCRAALACSNAMRAADTNDDQGRPLQIRIGINSGRMLVGNIGSELRLNYTVIGDAVNVASRLEGASKQYGTQILIGAETARLIRDVFIVREIDNIAVYGRTEGLAVYELIGLAGVSGEHTDWIASYEEGLSRYRRRDFSGAITYFEAVLGARPDDRPASLLLERCKHLQQSGVDAEWSSVAALKAK
;
A
#
# COMPACT_ATOMS: atom_id res chain seq x y z
N MET A 1 25.10 87.55 19.77
CA MET A 1 25.29 86.33 20.67
C MET A 1 26.59 86.49 21.42
N THR A 2 26.56 86.63 22.74
CA THR A 2 27.77 86.60 23.57
C THR A 2 27.69 85.41 24.49
N SER A 3 28.73 84.54 24.46
CA SER A 3 28.81 83.40 25.35
C SER A 3 29.74 83.70 26.51
N ARG A 4 29.27 83.49 27.73
CA ARG A 4 30.10 83.52 28.95
C ARG A 4 29.81 82.22 29.71
N GLY A 5 30.78 81.37 29.83
CA GLY A 5 30.65 80.12 30.59
C GLY A 5 29.88 78.99 29.87
N GLY A 6 29.72 79.03 28.52
CA GLY A 6 29.01 77.98 27.74
C GLY A 6 27.49 78.20 27.61
N GLU A 7 26.94 79.22 28.22
CA GLU A 7 25.53 79.63 28.04
C GLU A 7 25.38 80.70 26.96
N ALA A 8 24.43 80.53 26.08
CA ALA A 8 24.11 81.53 25.06
C ALA A 8 23.05 82.53 25.58
N TYR A 9 23.26 83.76 25.32
CA TYR A 9 22.34 84.85 25.70
C TYR A 9 21.94 85.68 24.46
N GLU A 10 20.65 85.93 24.31
CA GLU A 10 20.17 86.82 23.32
C GLU A 10 20.13 88.29 23.95
N VAL A 11 20.84 89.21 23.32
CA VAL A 11 20.92 90.58 23.80
C VAL A 11 20.23 91.51 22.81
N ALA A 12 19.12 92.09 23.22
CA ALA A 12 18.40 93.09 22.45
C ALA A 12 18.79 94.51 23.04
N LEU A 13 19.29 95.40 22.16
CA LEU A 13 19.60 96.77 22.51
C LEU A 13 18.50 97.69 21.98
N THR A 14 17.72 98.28 22.87
CA THR A 14 16.68 99.28 22.51
C THR A 14 17.18 100.68 22.86
N PRO A 15 17.33 101.59 21.90
CA PRO A 15 17.73 102.96 22.19
C PRO A 15 16.64 103.68 23.00
N LEU A 16 17.05 104.36 24.08
CA LEU A 16 16.17 105.18 24.89
C LEU A 16 16.11 106.60 24.36
N PRO A 17 15.04 107.40 24.65
CA PRO A 17 14.87 108.77 24.16
C PRO A 17 15.85 109.75 24.76
N PHE A 18 16.87 109.26 25.44
CA PHE A 18 17.95 110.11 26.00
C PHE A 18 19.25 109.87 25.21
N PRO A 19 19.94 110.94 24.80
CA PRO A 19 21.15 110.85 24.00
C PRO A 19 22.21 109.95 24.68
N GLY A 20 22.65 108.90 23.99
CA GLY A 20 23.72 108.01 24.46
C GLY A 20 23.26 106.82 25.37
N TRP A 21 21.97 106.68 25.63
CA TRP A 21 21.45 105.59 26.48
C TRP A 21 20.75 104.49 25.66
N SER A 22 21.13 103.24 25.92
CA SER A 22 20.47 102.06 25.36
C SER A 22 20.13 101.12 26.49
N LEU A 23 18.93 100.53 26.42
CA LEU A 23 18.51 99.48 27.32
C LEU A 23 18.96 98.14 26.71
N ALA A 24 19.82 97.40 27.40
CA ALA A 24 20.20 96.07 27.03
C ALA A 24 19.30 95.08 27.77
N THR A 25 18.48 94.37 27.03
CA THR A 25 17.70 93.21 27.56
C THR A 25 18.49 91.99 27.27
N VAL A 26 18.92 91.22 28.29
CA VAL A 26 19.68 90.01 28.20
C VAL A 26 18.77 88.83 28.64
N ILE A 27 18.43 87.90 27.73
CA ILE A 27 17.56 86.77 28.02
C ILE A 27 18.40 85.51 27.82
N PRO A 28 18.51 84.60 28.81
CA PRO A 28 19.14 83.32 28.61
C PRO A 28 18.37 82.49 27.56
N GLU A 29 19.06 82.02 26.54
CA GLU A 29 18.47 81.24 25.48
C GLU A 29 17.86 79.92 26.04
N ALA A 30 18.47 79.39 27.09
CA ALA A 30 18.00 78.20 27.81
C ALA A 30 16.63 78.34 28.49
N GLU A 31 16.32 79.64 28.94
CA GLU A 31 15.05 79.91 29.62
C GLU A 31 13.87 79.99 28.64
N PHE A 32 14.12 80.32 27.39
CA PHE A 32 13.10 80.46 26.35
C PHE A 32 13.01 79.14 25.51
N LEU A 33 14.15 78.54 25.15
CA LEU A 33 14.20 77.32 24.31
C LEU A 33 14.12 76.04 25.11
N GLY A 34 14.57 76.00 26.37
CA GLY A 34 14.61 74.82 27.22
C GLY A 34 13.25 74.13 27.38
N PRO A 35 12.14 74.82 27.64
CA PRO A 35 10.80 74.23 27.67
C PRO A 35 10.35 73.65 26.30
N VAL A 36 10.75 74.31 25.21
CA VAL A 36 10.42 73.92 23.83
C VAL A 36 11.20 72.65 23.45
N GLU A 37 12.50 72.64 23.70
CA GLU A 37 13.33 71.47 23.42
C GLU A 37 12.91 70.25 24.21
N THR A 38 12.59 70.37 25.49
CA THR A 38 12.12 69.28 26.33
C THR A 38 10.77 68.77 25.87
N THR A 39 9.88 69.64 25.44
CA THR A 39 8.56 69.28 24.90
C THR A 39 8.71 68.60 23.54
N LEU A 40 9.53 69.14 22.64
CA LEU A 40 9.83 68.55 21.33
C LEU A 40 10.45 67.16 21.45
N ARG A 41 11.43 67.00 22.36
CA ARG A 41 12.07 65.70 22.64
C ARG A 41 11.06 64.65 23.15
N ARG A 42 10.15 65.05 24.07
CA ARG A 42 9.08 64.15 24.56
C ARG A 42 8.11 63.78 23.45
N LEU A 43 7.76 64.75 22.59
CA LEU A 43 6.89 64.44 21.41
C LEU A 43 7.57 63.51 20.40
N ILE A 44 8.84 63.73 20.09
CA ILE A 44 9.60 62.89 19.18
C ILE A 44 9.71 61.45 19.75
N ILE A 45 10.06 61.34 21.04
CA ILE A 45 10.13 60.02 21.69
C ILE A 45 8.74 59.32 21.69
N GLY A 46 7.68 60.04 22.04
CA GLY A 46 6.31 59.53 22.06
C GLY A 46 5.85 59.09 20.68
N LEU A 47 6.11 59.88 19.63
CA LEU A 47 5.80 59.52 18.25
C LEU A 47 6.62 58.30 17.77
N SER A 48 7.91 58.26 18.13
CA SER A 48 8.79 57.11 17.76
C SER A 48 8.35 55.83 18.44
N VAL A 49 8.01 55.86 19.72
CA VAL A 49 7.48 54.71 20.46
C VAL A 49 6.12 54.30 19.89
N GLY A 50 5.23 55.26 19.60
CA GLY A 50 3.94 54.98 18.96
C GLY A 50 4.08 54.34 17.59
N ALA A 51 4.98 54.85 16.76
CA ALA A 51 5.28 54.30 15.45
C ALA A 51 5.84 52.86 15.54
N LEU A 52 6.75 52.62 16.51
CA LEU A 52 7.31 51.28 16.75
C LEU A 52 6.22 50.30 17.20
N LEU A 53 5.36 50.69 18.13
CA LEU A 53 4.26 49.87 18.60
C LEU A 53 3.25 49.58 17.47
N ALA A 54 2.93 50.55 16.64
CA ALA A 54 2.07 50.38 15.48
C ALA A 54 2.68 49.40 14.44
N ALA A 55 4.00 49.52 14.21
CA ALA A 55 4.73 48.61 13.33
C ALA A 55 4.73 47.18 13.87
N LEU A 56 4.99 46.97 15.16
CA LEU A 56 4.96 45.67 15.80
C LEU A 56 3.54 45.05 15.77
N LEU A 57 2.52 45.86 16.05
CA LEU A 57 1.12 45.41 15.98
C LEU A 57 0.74 45.03 14.56
N SER A 58 1.13 45.79 13.56
CA SER A 58 0.88 45.52 12.15
C SER A 58 1.58 44.22 11.71
N ALA A 59 2.85 44.03 12.09
CA ALA A 59 3.61 42.82 11.80
C ALA A 59 2.97 41.60 12.47
N TRP A 60 2.54 41.72 13.73
CA TRP A 60 1.82 40.67 14.44
C TRP A 60 0.47 40.33 13.76
N LEU A 61 -0.29 41.37 13.34
CA LEU A 61 -1.57 41.18 12.66
C LEU A 61 -1.40 40.46 11.33
N VAL A 62 -0.46 40.91 10.50
CA VAL A 62 -0.15 40.26 9.21
C VAL A 62 0.27 38.81 9.41
N ARG A 63 1.15 38.58 10.41
CA ARG A 63 1.59 37.22 10.72
C ARG A 63 0.45 36.32 11.19
N SER A 64 -0.45 36.79 12.06
CA SER A 64 -1.52 36.00 12.65
C SER A 64 -2.71 35.81 11.70
N VAL A 65 -3.05 36.79 10.89
CA VAL A 65 -4.25 36.77 10.03
C VAL A 65 -3.96 36.19 8.63
N ILE A 66 -2.76 36.41 8.11
CA ILE A 66 -2.41 36.03 6.75
C ILE A 66 -1.33 34.95 6.73
N ALA A 67 -0.14 35.23 7.26
CA ALA A 67 1.01 34.38 7.04
C ALA A 67 0.87 32.99 7.70
N ALA A 68 0.40 32.92 8.95
CA ALA A 68 0.25 31.65 9.66
C ALA A 68 -0.88 30.78 9.11
N PRO A 69 -2.07 31.27 8.75
CA PRO A 69 -3.08 30.46 8.06
C PRO A 69 -2.62 29.99 6.68
N LEU A 70 -1.97 30.85 5.89
CA LEU A 70 -1.46 30.46 4.57
C LEU A 70 -0.38 29.38 4.67
N ALA A 71 0.53 29.48 5.65
CA ALA A 71 1.54 28.45 5.88
C ALA A 71 0.93 27.08 6.25
N ARG A 72 -0.21 27.05 6.96
CA ARG A 72 -0.96 25.82 7.24
C ARG A 72 -1.53 25.22 5.95
N VAL A 73 -2.16 26.03 5.11
CA VAL A 73 -2.70 25.57 3.82
C VAL A 73 -1.59 24.99 2.92
N VAL A 74 -0.42 25.61 2.89
CA VAL A 74 0.76 25.08 2.17
C VAL A 74 1.21 23.75 2.76
N GLY A 75 1.11 23.57 4.09
CA GLY A 75 1.38 22.29 4.74
C GLY A 75 0.44 21.19 4.28
N GLU A 76 -0.86 21.50 4.13
CA GLU A 76 -1.86 20.52 3.62
C GLU A 76 -1.60 20.12 2.16
N ILE A 77 -1.14 21.04 1.31
CA ILE A 77 -0.76 20.73 -0.07
C ILE A 77 0.35 19.67 -0.12
N ARG A 78 1.32 19.71 0.80
CA ARG A 78 2.37 18.70 0.87
C ARG A 78 1.83 17.31 1.19
N HIS A 79 0.78 17.18 2.01
CA HIS A 79 0.10 15.91 2.23
C HIS A 79 -0.57 15.40 0.96
N VAL A 80 -1.14 16.30 0.14
CA VAL A 80 -1.70 15.92 -1.17
C VAL A 80 -0.59 15.46 -2.12
N GLU A 81 0.54 16.17 -2.19
CA GLU A 81 1.71 15.80 -3.01
C GLU A 81 2.29 14.42 -2.63
N SER A 82 2.28 14.09 -1.32
CA SER A 82 2.74 12.79 -0.81
C SER A 82 1.67 11.69 -0.91
N PHE A 83 0.48 12.01 -1.45
CA PHE A 83 -0.68 11.12 -1.46
C PHE A 83 -1.08 10.61 -0.06
N GLU A 84 -0.88 11.45 0.97
CA GLU A 84 -1.31 11.20 2.35
C GLU A 84 -2.68 11.86 2.62
N LEU A 85 -3.67 11.51 1.80
CA LEU A 85 -4.96 12.20 1.70
C LEU A 85 -5.78 12.17 3.00
N ASP A 86 -5.60 11.14 3.81
CA ASP A 86 -6.28 11.00 5.11
C ASP A 86 -5.81 12.02 6.15
N LYS A 87 -4.64 12.64 5.95
CA LYS A 87 -4.08 13.65 6.84
C LYS A 87 -4.57 15.06 6.51
N VAL A 88 -5.09 15.28 5.31
CA VAL A 88 -5.55 16.59 4.86
C VAL A 88 -6.75 17.07 5.67
N ARG A 89 -6.66 18.29 6.22
CA ARG A 89 -7.72 18.90 7.02
C ARG A 89 -8.08 20.28 6.51
N SER A 90 -9.35 20.65 6.61
CA SER A 90 -9.80 22.02 6.40
C SER A 90 -9.50 22.86 7.64
N HIS A 91 -8.89 24.03 7.43
CA HIS A 91 -8.56 24.98 8.49
C HIS A 91 -9.37 26.26 8.33
N PRO A 92 -10.29 26.55 9.28
CA PRO A 92 -11.02 27.80 9.23
C PRO A 92 -10.07 29.00 9.40
N SER A 93 -10.29 30.05 8.64
CA SER A 93 -9.55 31.32 8.70
C SER A 93 -10.50 32.51 8.87
N ARG A 94 -10.01 33.61 9.42
CA ARG A 94 -10.75 34.87 9.48
C ARG A 94 -10.90 35.53 8.11
N LEU A 95 -10.04 35.18 7.16
CA LEU A 95 -10.14 35.61 5.76
C LEU A 95 -10.92 34.57 4.99
N ALA A 96 -12.03 35.00 4.36
CA ALA A 96 -12.91 34.12 3.61
C ALA A 96 -12.19 33.41 2.45
N GLU A 97 -11.25 34.08 1.80
CA GLU A 97 -10.45 33.56 0.69
C GLU A 97 -9.56 32.40 1.14
N ILE A 98 -8.90 32.51 2.30
CA ILE A 98 -8.06 31.45 2.86
C ILE A 98 -8.92 30.28 3.35
N SER A 99 -10.06 30.55 3.93
CA SER A 99 -11.01 29.52 4.36
C SER A 99 -11.57 28.74 3.16
N SER A 100 -11.95 29.45 2.09
CA SER A 100 -12.43 28.84 0.83
C SER A 100 -11.34 28.00 0.16
N LEU A 101 -10.10 28.50 0.10
CA LEU A 101 -8.96 27.76 -0.44
C LEU A 101 -8.70 26.47 0.36
N SER A 102 -8.69 26.56 1.70
CA SER A 102 -8.51 25.40 2.56
C SER A 102 -9.64 24.36 2.39
N GLY A 103 -10.89 24.82 2.24
CA GLY A 103 -12.03 23.97 1.95
C GLY A 103 -11.89 23.25 0.60
N ALA A 104 -11.54 23.99 -0.46
CA ALA A 104 -11.35 23.41 -1.80
C ALA A 104 -10.24 22.35 -1.85
N ILE A 105 -9.13 22.55 -1.12
CA ILE A 105 -8.05 21.55 -1.00
C ILE A 105 -8.56 20.31 -0.28
N ALA A 106 -9.32 20.45 0.80
CA ALA A 106 -9.89 19.31 1.52
C ALA A 106 -10.91 18.54 0.68
N GLU A 107 -11.75 19.23 -0.08
CA GLU A 107 -12.70 18.58 -1.03
C GLU A 107 -11.96 17.86 -2.15
N MET A 108 -10.91 18.46 -2.71
CA MET A 108 -10.05 17.81 -3.71
C MET A 108 -9.39 16.56 -3.13
N ALA A 109 -8.84 16.63 -1.91
CA ALA A 109 -8.24 15.47 -1.25
C ALA A 109 -9.26 14.37 -0.99
N ALA A 110 -10.48 14.71 -0.57
CA ALA A 110 -11.56 13.74 -0.39
C ALA A 110 -11.96 13.08 -1.71
N GLY A 111 -12.06 13.84 -2.79
CA GLY A 111 -12.30 13.32 -4.14
C GLY A 111 -11.19 12.36 -4.59
N LEU A 112 -9.92 12.76 -4.44
CA LEU A 112 -8.77 11.91 -4.75
C LEU A 112 -8.73 10.64 -3.87
N SER A 113 -9.10 10.73 -2.59
CA SER A 113 -9.18 9.58 -1.68
C SER A 113 -10.24 8.57 -2.14
N ALA A 114 -11.39 9.06 -2.62
CA ALA A 114 -12.42 8.19 -3.21
C ALA A 114 -11.90 7.45 -4.45
N PHE A 115 -11.15 8.13 -5.32
CA PHE A 115 -10.48 7.50 -6.47
C PHE A 115 -9.34 6.56 -6.05
N GLY A 116 -8.65 6.82 -4.95
CA GLY A 116 -7.59 5.98 -4.40
C GLY A 116 -8.04 4.54 -4.07
N LYS A 117 -9.36 4.31 -3.90
CA LYS A 117 -9.92 2.96 -3.75
C LYS A 117 -9.86 2.13 -5.04
N PHE A 118 -9.68 2.75 -6.20
CA PHE A 118 -9.64 2.10 -7.51
C PHE A 118 -8.22 1.97 -8.06
N ILE A 119 -7.23 2.63 -7.46
CA ILE A 119 -5.84 2.65 -7.92
C ILE A 119 -4.93 2.40 -6.72
N PRO A 120 -3.96 1.46 -6.80
CA PRO A 120 -3.01 1.22 -5.70
C PRO A 120 -2.28 2.51 -5.32
N ALA A 121 -2.36 2.91 -4.05
CA ALA A 121 -1.76 4.16 -3.55
C ALA A 121 -0.24 4.23 -3.78
N ASP A 122 0.46 3.09 -3.69
CA ASP A 122 1.91 3.01 -3.91
C ASP A 122 2.28 3.29 -5.37
N LEU A 123 1.42 2.91 -6.32
CA LEU A 123 1.60 3.27 -7.73
C LEU A 123 1.50 4.79 -7.92
N VAL A 124 0.47 5.40 -7.33
CA VAL A 124 0.28 6.87 -7.43
C VAL A 124 1.46 7.59 -6.82
N ARG A 125 1.92 7.18 -5.63
CA ARG A 125 3.13 7.75 -4.99
C ARG A 125 4.37 7.61 -5.87
N SER A 126 4.56 6.45 -6.49
CA SER A 126 5.70 6.20 -7.38
C SER A 126 5.67 7.12 -8.61
N LEU A 127 4.52 7.29 -9.26
CA LEU A 127 4.35 8.19 -10.41
C LEU A 127 4.58 9.65 -10.01
N LEU A 128 4.00 10.11 -8.90
CA LEU A 128 4.16 11.47 -8.40
C LEU A 128 5.63 11.78 -8.03
N SER A 129 6.31 10.84 -7.35
CA SER A 129 7.71 11.03 -6.96
C SER A 129 8.68 11.10 -8.14
N GLN A 130 8.36 10.45 -9.25
CA GLN A 130 9.17 10.46 -10.46
C GLN A 130 8.82 11.61 -11.42
N GLY A 131 7.72 12.33 -11.15
CA GLY A 131 7.22 13.38 -12.06
C GLY A 131 6.87 12.86 -13.46
N VAL A 132 6.58 11.55 -13.57
CA VAL A 132 6.34 10.87 -14.84
C VAL A 132 4.85 10.80 -15.12
N GLU A 133 4.46 11.23 -16.30
CA GLU A 133 3.12 11.03 -16.81
C GLU A 133 2.86 9.52 -17.00
N ALA A 134 1.68 9.05 -16.59
CA ALA A 134 1.29 7.66 -16.80
C ALA A 134 1.12 7.38 -18.30
N LYS A 135 2.12 6.73 -18.89
CA LYS A 135 2.10 6.29 -20.32
C LYS A 135 2.04 4.78 -20.39
N PRO A 136 1.45 4.23 -21.47
CA PRO A 136 1.54 2.79 -21.73
C PRO A 136 3.00 2.35 -21.76
N GLY A 137 3.31 1.27 -21.04
CA GLY A 137 4.67 0.75 -20.97
C GLY A 137 4.85 -0.19 -19.80
N GLY A 138 5.95 -0.93 -19.83
CA GLY A 138 6.27 -1.88 -18.75
C GLY A 138 7.68 -2.44 -18.92
N SER A 139 8.10 -3.19 -17.91
CA SER A 139 9.39 -3.89 -17.88
C SER A 139 9.20 -5.36 -17.53
N ILE A 140 10.09 -6.21 -18.01
CA ILE A 140 10.10 -7.63 -17.63
C ILE A 140 10.87 -7.76 -16.32
N GLN A 141 10.21 -8.30 -15.29
CA GLN A 141 10.78 -8.49 -13.95
C GLN A 141 10.47 -9.91 -13.43
N GLU A 142 11.29 -10.37 -12.49
CA GLU A 142 11.02 -11.59 -11.72
C GLU A 142 10.06 -11.22 -10.58
N LEU A 143 8.86 -11.77 -10.62
CA LEU A 143 7.77 -11.45 -9.70
C LEU A 143 7.11 -12.74 -9.21
N THR A 144 6.30 -12.60 -8.16
CA THR A 144 5.39 -13.66 -7.73
C THR A 144 3.96 -13.17 -7.81
N VAL A 145 3.09 -13.94 -8.43
CA VAL A 145 1.65 -13.66 -8.57
C VAL A 145 0.84 -14.69 -7.81
N MET A 146 -0.25 -14.24 -7.20
CA MET A 146 -1.19 -15.04 -6.45
C MET A 146 -2.61 -14.81 -6.95
N PHE A 147 -3.35 -15.91 -7.12
CA PHE A 147 -4.80 -15.92 -7.30
C PHE A 147 -5.44 -16.57 -6.07
N ILE A 148 -6.47 -15.94 -5.55
CA ILE A 148 -7.29 -16.45 -4.46
C ILE A 148 -8.73 -16.48 -4.94
N ASP A 149 -9.46 -17.55 -4.65
CA ASP A 149 -10.87 -17.75 -5.02
C ASP A 149 -11.63 -18.43 -3.88
N VAL A 150 -12.93 -18.12 -3.75
CA VAL A 150 -13.77 -18.76 -2.72
C VAL A 150 -14.32 -20.10 -3.23
N ALA A 151 -14.08 -21.15 -2.48
CA ALA A 151 -14.54 -22.48 -2.87
C ALA A 151 -16.09 -22.55 -2.90
N GLY A 152 -16.66 -22.82 -4.09
CA GLY A 152 -18.10 -23.00 -4.25
C GLY A 152 -18.92 -21.70 -4.18
N PHE A 153 -18.31 -20.54 -4.44
CA PHE A 153 -18.97 -19.25 -4.38
C PHE A 153 -20.21 -19.13 -5.26
N THR A 154 -20.20 -19.68 -6.46
CA THR A 154 -21.37 -19.66 -7.37
C THR A 154 -22.62 -20.24 -6.69
N GLY A 155 -22.51 -21.43 -6.12
CA GLY A 155 -23.63 -22.02 -5.40
C GLY A 155 -23.99 -21.29 -4.10
N LEU A 156 -23.02 -20.65 -3.45
CA LEU A 156 -23.25 -19.81 -2.27
C LEU A 156 -24.03 -18.55 -2.65
N SER A 157 -23.63 -17.86 -3.72
CA SER A 157 -24.28 -16.64 -4.20
C SER A 157 -25.72 -16.88 -4.65
N GLU A 158 -25.98 -18.01 -5.32
CA GLU A 158 -27.35 -18.42 -5.69
C GLU A 158 -28.25 -18.63 -4.46
N ARG A 159 -27.73 -19.27 -3.41
CA ARG A 159 -28.52 -19.50 -2.18
C ARG A 159 -28.74 -18.24 -1.35
N MET A 160 -27.73 -17.37 -1.27
CA MET A 160 -27.78 -16.18 -0.40
C MET A 160 -28.47 -14.97 -1.06
N GLY A 161 -28.49 -14.90 -2.41
CA GLY A 161 -28.97 -13.72 -3.14
C GLY A 161 -28.23 -12.47 -2.72
N ASP A 162 -28.94 -11.35 -2.50
CA ASP A 162 -28.33 -10.05 -2.16
C ASP A 162 -27.53 -10.07 -0.84
N ARG A 163 -27.79 -11.04 0.04
CA ARG A 163 -27.05 -11.19 1.31
C ARG A 163 -25.59 -11.61 1.11
N VAL A 164 -25.21 -12.06 -0.09
CA VAL A 164 -23.83 -12.41 -0.41
C VAL A 164 -22.92 -11.18 -0.47
N VAL A 165 -23.45 -10.01 -0.83
CA VAL A 165 -22.65 -8.78 -1.02
C VAL A 165 -21.93 -8.34 0.25
N PRO A 166 -22.56 -8.22 1.43
CA PRO A 166 -21.87 -7.90 2.66
C PRO A 166 -20.84 -8.98 3.07
N LEU A 167 -21.11 -10.24 2.79
CA LEU A 167 -20.17 -11.33 3.06
C LEU A 167 -18.95 -11.23 2.16
N LEU A 168 -19.17 -11.02 0.86
CA LEU A 168 -18.09 -10.81 -0.12
C LEU A 168 -17.23 -9.60 0.25
N SER A 169 -17.83 -8.48 0.65
CA SER A 169 -17.08 -7.28 1.07
C SER A 169 -16.17 -7.60 2.27
N ARG A 170 -16.68 -8.24 3.32
CA ARG A 170 -15.86 -8.64 4.47
C ARG A 170 -14.71 -9.58 4.10
N TYR A 171 -14.99 -10.52 3.21
CA TYR A 171 -13.95 -11.42 2.69
C TYR A 171 -12.86 -10.65 1.93
N LEU A 172 -13.26 -9.79 0.98
CA LEU A 172 -12.34 -9.00 0.18
C LEU A 172 -11.50 -8.06 1.05
N ASP A 173 -12.11 -7.40 2.05
CA ASP A 173 -11.42 -6.55 3.01
C ASP A 173 -10.36 -7.35 3.79
N ALA A 174 -10.75 -8.48 4.39
CA ALA A 174 -9.85 -9.31 5.19
C ALA A 174 -8.65 -9.83 4.38
N VAL A 175 -8.87 -10.27 3.13
CA VAL A 175 -7.80 -10.74 2.24
C VAL A 175 -6.92 -9.58 1.80
N SER A 176 -7.52 -8.44 1.45
CA SER A 176 -6.78 -7.25 1.02
C SER A 176 -5.85 -6.72 2.10
N ASP A 177 -6.32 -6.62 3.33
CA ASP A 177 -5.52 -6.18 4.47
C ASP A 177 -4.29 -7.06 4.67
N VAL A 178 -4.46 -8.39 4.57
CA VAL A 178 -3.35 -9.35 4.69
C VAL A 178 -2.35 -9.19 3.54
N ILE A 179 -2.82 -9.06 2.30
CA ILE A 179 -1.98 -8.89 1.11
C ILE A 179 -1.12 -7.62 1.26
N VAL A 180 -1.75 -6.50 1.57
CA VAL A 180 -1.07 -5.20 1.72
C VAL A 180 -0.10 -5.21 2.90
N ALA A 181 -0.48 -5.77 4.04
CA ALA A 181 0.40 -5.91 5.21
C ALA A 181 1.66 -6.74 4.93
N ASN A 182 1.60 -7.67 3.96
CA ASN A 182 2.75 -8.45 3.51
C ASN A 182 3.45 -7.85 2.27
N GLY A 183 3.16 -6.59 1.93
CA GLY A 183 3.81 -5.87 0.83
C GLY A 183 3.37 -6.30 -0.56
N GLY A 184 2.19 -6.91 -0.70
CA GLY A 184 1.60 -7.27 -1.98
C GLY A 184 0.85 -6.11 -2.62
N THR A 185 0.83 -6.10 -3.93
CA THR A 185 0.03 -5.17 -4.75
C THR A 185 -1.20 -5.91 -5.27
N ILE A 186 -2.39 -5.43 -4.91
CA ILE A 186 -3.65 -5.95 -5.45
C ILE A 186 -3.80 -5.41 -6.87
N ASP A 187 -3.91 -6.30 -7.84
CA ASP A 187 -4.16 -5.95 -9.23
C ASP A 187 -5.64 -5.65 -9.47
N LYS A 188 -6.48 -6.64 -9.21
CA LYS A 188 -7.93 -6.53 -9.44
C LYS A 188 -8.71 -7.61 -8.70
N PHE A 189 -9.99 -7.35 -8.56
CA PHE A 189 -10.98 -8.35 -8.18
C PHE A 189 -11.69 -8.89 -9.45
N ILE A 190 -11.90 -10.19 -9.51
CA ILE A 190 -12.55 -10.88 -10.64
C ILE A 190 -13.71 -11.70 -10.04
N GLY A 191 -14.85 -11.04 -9.81
CA GLY A 191 -15.93 -11.61 -9.01
C GLY A 191 -15.50 -11.78 -7.54
N ASP A 192 -15.47 -13.01 -7.06
CA ASP A 192 -14.94 -13.39 -5.75
C ASP A 192 -13.43 -13.69 -5.74
N ALA A 193 -12.80 -13.72 -6.91
CA ALA A 193 -11.37 -13.95 -6.99
C ALA A 193 -10.57 -12.67 -6.81
N VAL A 194 -9.40 -12.78 -6.16
CA VAL A 194 -8.43 -11.71 -5.96
C VAL A 194 -7.15 -12.06 -6.70
N MET A 195 -6.67 -11.14 -7.53
CA MET A 195 -5.35 -11.21 -8.15
C MET A 195 -4.42 -10.22 -7.48
N ALA A 196 -3.28 -10.69 -7.02
CA ALA A 196 -2.24 -9.86 -6.39
C ALA A 196 -0.85 -10.33 -6.81
N PHE A 197 0.14 -9.43 -6.72
CA PHE A 197 1.52 -9.76 -7.06
C PHE A 197 2.52 -9.05 -6.11
N TRP A 198 3.76 -9.56 -6.07
CA TRP A 198 4.88 -9.06 -5.25
C TRP A 198 6.10 -8.83 -6.13
N GLY A 199 6.92 -7.83 -5.76
CA GLY A 199 8.13 -7.45 -6.46
C GLY A 199 8.00 -6.18 -7.29
N ALA A 200 6.78 -5.61 -7.42
CA ALA A 200 6.51 -4.34 -8.08
C ALA A 200 5.30 -3.65 -7.44
N PRO A 201 5.17 -2.31 -7.51
CA PRO A 201 6.07 -1.34 -8.12
C PRO A 201 7.40 -1.19 -7.35
N THR A 202 7.42 -1.55 -6.06
CA THR A 202 8.62 -1.57 -5.24
C THR A 202 9.32 -2.91 -5.38
N ALA A 203 10.60 -2.91 -5.79
CA ALA A 203 11.39 -4.14 -5.93
C ALA A 203 11.56 -4.85 -4.57
N GLN A 204 11.33 -6.16 -4.54
CA GLN A 204 11.42 -7.01 -3.35
C GLN A 204 12.20 -8.27 -3.72
N GLN A 205 13.36 -8.50 -3.10
CA GLN A 205 14.15 -9.71 -3.34
C GLN A 205 13.47 -10.96 -2.77
N ASP A 206 12.66 -10.79 -1.72
CA ASP A 206 11.93 -11.84 -1.01
C ASP A 206 10.45 -11.93 -1.44
N HIS A 207 10.12 -11.51 -2.67
CA HIS A 207 8.75 -11.47 -3.20
C HIS A 207 8.00 -12.80 -3.04
N ALA A 208 8.65 -13.96 -3.30
CA ALA A 208 8.04 -15.26 -3.16
C ALA A 208 7.76 -15.63 -1.69
N VAL A 209 8.69 -15.32 -0.79
CA VAL A 209 8.53 -15.56 0.66
C VAL A 209 7.39 -14.72 1.22
N ARG A 210 7.32 -13.43 0.86
CA ARG A 210 6.22 -12.55 1.27
C ARG A 210 4.86 -13.01 0.76
N CYS A 211 4.79 -13.40 -0.50
CA CYS A 211 3.59 -13.95 -1.11
C CYS A 211 3.09 -15.21 -0.39
N CYS A 212 3.98 -16.18 -0.13
CA CYS A 212 3.62 -17.41 0.57
C CYS A 212 3.22 -17.16 2.03
N ARG A 213 3.86 -16.18 2.71
CA ARG A 213 3.45 -15.75 4.05
C ARG A 213 2.05 -15.15 4.03
N ALA A 214 1.76 -14.29 3.05
CA ALA A 214 0.43 -13.73 2.84
C ALA A 214 -0.61 -14.82 2.58
N ALA A 215 -0.31 -15.82 1.77
CA ALA A 215 -1.23 -16.93 1.48
C ALA A 215 -1.62 -17.72 2.74
N LEU A 216 -0.64 -18.07 3.59
CA LEU A 216 -0.91 -18.72 4.88
C LEU A 216 -1.70 -17.81 5.83
N ALA A 217 -1.38 -16.53 5.85
CA ALA A 217 -2.08 -15.54 6.68
C ALA A 217 -3.53 -15.33 6.20
N CYS A 218 -3.81 -15.30 4.88
CA CYS A 218 -5.16 -15.26 4.32
C CYS A 218 -5.99 -16.47 4.76
N SER A 219 -5.39 -17.67 4.68
CA SER A 219 -6.03 -18.90 5.15
C SER A 219 -6.42 -18.83 6.64
N ASN A 220 -5.54 -18.28 7.49
CA ASN A 220 -5.82 -18.10 8.91
C ASN A 220 -6.85 -16.99 9.18
N ALA A 221 -6.81 -15.90 8.42
CA ALA A 221 -7.76 -14.80 8.53
C ALA A 221 -9.20 -15.26 8.24
N MET A 222 -9.39 -16.15 7.26
CA MET A 222 -10.72 -16.72 6.97
C MET A 222 -11.30 -17.55 8.12
N ARG A 223 -10.45 -18.16 8.94
CA ARG A 223 -10.89 -18.90 10.13
C ARG A 223 -11.22 -17.98 11.31
N ALA A 224 -10.58 -16.82 11.38
CA ALA A 224 -10.71 -15.86 12.47
C ALA A 224 -11.79 -14.79 12.19
N ALA A 225 -12.03 -14.46 10.93
CA ALA A 225 -13.02 -13.46 10.54
C ALA A 225 -14.44 -14.03 10.60
N ASP A 226 -15.42 -13.15 10.86
CA ASP A 226 -16.85 -13.47 10.76
C ASP A 226 -17.29 -13.57 9.29
N THR A 227 -16.62 -14.45 8.53
CA THR A 227 -16.88 -14.74 7.12
C THR A 227 -17.56 -16.11 6.98
N ASN A 228 -18.62 -16.32 7.75
CA ASN A 228 -19.37 -17.57 7.71
C ASN A 228 -20.41 -17.57 6.58
N ASP A 229 -20.58 -18.71 5.95
CA ASP A 229 -21.63 -18.95 4.97
C ASP A 229 -23.04 -18.97 5.60
N ASP A 230 -24.05 -19.24 4.77
CA ASP A 230 -25.47 -19.35 5.21
C ASP A 230 -25.73 -20.54 6.17
N GLN A 231 -24.75 -21.41 6.37
CA GLN A 231 -24.79 -22.55 7.26
C GLN A 231 -23.88 -22.39 8.48
N GLY A 232 -23.29 -21.19 8.68
CA GLY A 232 -22.39 -20.88 9.78
C GLY A 232 -20.99 -21.48 9.64
N ARG A 233 -20.57 -21.90 8.44
CA ARG A 233 -19.25 -22.45 8.17
C ARG A 233 -18.31 -21.37 7.63
N PRO A 234 -17.05 -21.30 8.07
CA PRO A 234 -16.06 -20.39 7.51
C PRO A 234 -15.90 -20.60 6.01
N LEU A 235 -15.79 -19.50 5.25
CA LEU A 235 -15.48 -19.58 3.82
C LEU A 235 -14.16 -20.30 3.61
N GLN A 236 -14.17 -21.24 2.68
CA GLN A 236 -12.98 -21.94 2.22
C GLN A 236 -12.40 -21.19 1.03
N ILE A 237 -11.10 -20.92 1.05
CA ILE A 237 -10.40 -20.29 -0.08
C ILE A 237 -9.42 -21.24 -0.71
N ARG A 238 -9.19 -21.06 -2.00
CA ARG A 238 -8.18 -21.75 -2.80
C ARG A 238 -7.19 -20.72 -3.29
N ILE A 239 -5.92 -21.06 -3.27
CA ILE A 239 -4.83 -20.16 -3.61
C ILE A 239 -3.90 -20.84 -4.60
N GLY A 240 -3.61 -20.15 -5.71
CA GLY A 240 -2.60 -20.53 -6.67
C GLY A 240 -1.49 -19.48 -6.74
N ILE A 241 -0.24 -19.90 -6.60
CA ILE A 241 0.92 -19.01 -6.58
C ILE A 241 1.95 -19.48 -7.61
N ASN A 242 2.48 -18.53 -8.37
CA ASN A 242 3.60 -18.85 -9.24
C ASN A 242 4.58 -17.67 -9.34
N SER A 243 5.86 -18.00 -9.44
CA SER A 243 6.96 -17.03 -9.61
C SER A 243 7.57 -17.17 -10.99
N GLY A 244 8.07 -16.07 -11.55
CA GLY A 244 8.78 -16.07 -12.82
C GLY A 244 8.80 -14.71 -13.49
N ARG A 245 9.30 -14.68 -14.72
CA ARG A 245 9.40 -13.45 -15.53
C ARG A 245 8.03 -13.03 -16.02
N MET A 246 7.66 -11.79 -15.73
CA MET A 246 6.39 -11.18 -16.11
C MET A 246 6.65 -9.76 -16.62
N LEU A 247 5.86 -9.32 -17.58
CA LEU A 247 5.78 -7.92 -17.98
C LEU A 247 4.91 -7.20 -16.94
N VAL A 248 5.45 -6.22 -16.23
CA VAL A 248 4.74 -5.38 -15.26
C VAL A 248 4.78 -3.93 -15.70
N GLY A 249 3.67 -3.22 -15.58
CA GLY A 249 3.60 -1.81 -15.92
C GLY A 249 2.18 -1.32 -16.22
N ASN A 250 2.11 -0.13 -16.82
CA ASN A 250 0.86 0.49 -17.25
C ASN A 250 0.41 -0.12 -18.58
N ILE A 251 -0.49 -1.06 -18.52
CA ILE A 251 -0.97 -1.82 -19.67
C ILE A 251 -2.40 -1.41 -20.00
N GLY A 252 -2.68 -1.12 -21.26
CA GLY A 252 -4.01 -0.73 -21.69
C GLY A 252 -3.99 0.19 -22.92
N SER A 253 -5.04 1.00 -23.05
CA SER A 253 -5.16 2.02 -24.08
C SER A 253 -4.83 3.40 -23.53
N GLU A 254 -4.69 4.41 -24.42
CA GLU A 254 -4.52 5.81 -24.00
C GLU A 254 -5.66 6.32 -23.10
N LEU A 255 -6.86 5.75 -23.24
CA LEU A 255 -8.04 6.14 -22.45
C LEU A 255 -8.12 5.42 -21.11
N ARG A 256 -7.51 4.22 -20.97
CA ARG A 256 -7.58 3.41 -19.75
C ARG A 256 -6.33 2.57 -19.61
N LEU A 257 -5.58 2.85 -18.57
CA LEU A 257 -4.41 2.10 -18.14
C LEU A 257 -4.71 1.34 -16.85
N ASN A 258 -4.20 0.12 -16.75
CA ASN A 258 -4.16 -0.64 -15.52
C ASN A 258 -2.69 -0.95 -15.22
N TYR A 259 -2.26 -0.73 -13.99
CA TYR A 259 -0.97 -1.25 -13.54
C TYR A 259 -1.14 -2.72 -13.21
N THR A 260 -0.61 -3.58 -14.05
CA THR A 260 -0.87 -5.03 -14.00
C THR A 260 0.35 -5.83 -14.44
N VAL A 261 0.27 -7.14 -14.27
CA VAL A 261 1.27 -8.10 -14.74
C VAL A 261 0.70 -9.00 -15.84
N ILE A 262 1.53 -9.26 -16.86
CA ILE A 262 1.18 -10.15 -17.97
C ILE A 262 2.32 -11.13 -18.19
N GLY A 263 1.98 -12.38 -18.49
CA GLY A 263 2.93 -13.42 -18.86
C GLY A 263 2.38 -14.81 -18.64
N ASP A 264 3.09 -15.81 -19.16
CA ASP A 264 2.74 -17.22 -18.96
C ASP A 264 2.71 -17.60 -17.46
N ALA A 265 3.64 -17.02 -16.68
CA ALA A 265 3.68 -17.24 -15.23
C ALA A 265 2.40 -16.84 -14.51
N VAL A 266 1.69 -15.80 -14.99
CA VAL A 266 0.38 -15.36 -14.46
C VAL A 266 -0.70 -16.41 -14.75
N ASN A 267 -0.72 -16.94 -15.97
CA ASN A 267 -1.67 -17.99 -16.38
C ASN A 267 -1.45 -19.26 -15.57
N VAL A 268 -0.20 -19.60 -15.28
CA VAL A 268 0.14 -20.75 -14.44
C VAL A 268 -0.46 -20.60 -13.04
N ALA A 269 -0.31 -19.43 -12.39
CA ALA A 269 -0.87 -19.21 -11.05
C ALA A 269 -2.40 -19.34 -11.02
N SER A 270 -3.09 -18.77 -12.00
CA SER A 270 -4.54 -18.91 -12.12
C SER A 270 -4.97 -20.40 -12.30
N ARG A 271 -4.21 -21.17 -13.09
CA ARG A 271 -4.48 -22.61 -13.27
C ARG A 271 -4.19 -23.42 -12.01
N LEU A 272 -3.19 -23.04 -11.23
CA LEU A 272 -2.89 -23.68 -9.94
C LEU A 272 -4.03 -23.46 -8.95
N GLU A 273 -4.62 -22.24 -8.90
CA GLU A 273 -5.83 -22.00 -8.12
C GLU A 273 -6.95 -22.98 -8.52
N GLY A 274 -7.27 -23.07 -9.82
CA GLY A 274 -8.27 -23.98 -10.31
C GLY A 274 -7.95 -25.46 -10.04
N ALA A 275 -6.69 -25.87 -10.13
CA ALA A 275 -6.23 -27.22 -9.85
C ALA A 275 -6.39 -27.63 -8.38
N SER A 276 -6.37 -26.68 -7.45
CA SER A 276 -6.62 -26.91 -6.02
C SER A 276 -7.93 -27.63 -5.76
N LYS A 277 -8.96 -27.39 -6.59
CA LYS A 277 -10.25 -28.10 -6.52
C LYS A 277 -10.10 -29.61 -6.78
N GLN A 278 -9.26 -29.99 -7.75
CA GLN A 278 -9.07 -31.39 -8.12
C GLN A 278 -8.28 -32.16 -7.05
N TYR A 279 -7.24 -31.50 -6.49
CA TYR A 279 -6.39 -32.11 -5.47
C TYR A 279 -6.94 -31.98 -4.05
N GLY A 280 -7.95 -31.13 -3.83
CA GLY A 280 -8.49 -30.87 -2.50
C GLY A 280 -7.51 -30.13 -1.58
N THR A 281 -6.54 -29.44 -2.17
CA THR A 281 -5.53 -28.64 -1.45
C THR A 281 -5.97 -27.19 -1.34
N GLN A 282 -5.49 -26.49 -0.34
CA GLN A 282 -5.81 -25.08 -0.15
C GLN A 282 -4.87 -24.16 -0.92
N ILE A 283 -3.56 -24.44 -0.91
CA ILE A 283 -2.54 -23.58 -1.51
C ILE A 283 -1.65 -24.42 -2.42
N LEU A 284 -1.75 -24.19 -3.73
CA LEU A 284 -0.84 -24.77 -4.72
C LEU A 284 0.15 -23.73 -5.24
N ILE A 285 1.39 -24.16 -5.41
CA ILE A 285 2.48 -23.32 -5.88
C ILE A 285 3.24 -23.98 -7.03
N GLY A 286 3.76 -23.18 -7.95
CA GLY A 286 4.62 -23.64 -9.04
C GLY A 286 6.04 -23.97 -8.57
N ALA A 287 6.77 -24.72 -9.41
CA ALA A 287 8.11 -25.20 -9.10
C ALA A 287 9.11 -24.08 -8.77
N GLU A 288 9.06 -22.95 -9.51
CA GLU A 288 9.97 -21.83 -9.25
C GLU A 288 9.67 -21.17 -7.89
N THR A 289 8.39 -21.02 -7.53
CA THR A 289 8.00 -20.56 -6.20
C THR A 289 8.52 -21.50 -5.12
N ALA A 290 8.30 -22.82 -5.29
CA ALA A 290 8.78 -23.84 -4.34
C ALA A 290 10.30 -23.76 -4.15
N ARG A 291 11.06 -23.57 -5.23
CA ARG A 291 12.52 -23.39 -5.18
C ARG A 291 12.93 -22.16 -4.36
N LEU A 292 12.24 -21.01 -4.54
CA LEU A 292 12.57 -19.76 -3.88
C LEU A 292 12.23 -19.72 -2.38
N ILE A 293 11.32 -20.59 -1.92
CA ILE A 293 10.84 -20.58 -0.52
C ILE A 293 11.27 -21.78 0.32
N ARG A 294 11.98 -22.73 -0.26
CA ARG A 294 12.35 -24.02 0.33
C ARG A 294 13.01 -23.93 1.71
N ASP A 295 13.80 -22.88 1.96
CA ASP A 295 14.51 -22.71 3.23
C ASP A 295 13.62 -22.13 4.36
N VAL A 296 12.42 -21.61 4.00
CA VAL A 296 11.53 -20.91 4.93
C VAL A 296 10.24 -21.67 5.18
N PHE A 297 9.79 -22.46 4.21
CA PHE A 297 8.50 -23.13 4.25
C PHE A 297 8.60 -24.63 4.02
N ILE A 298 7.64 -25.35 4.59
CA ILE A 298 7.41 -26.76 4.32
C ILE A 298 6.51 -26.85 3.09
N VAL A 299 7.01 -27.57 2.08
CA VAL A 299 6.29 -27.87 0.83
C VAL A 299 6.37 -29.35 0.53
N ARG A 300 5.37 -29.89 -0.19
CA ARG A 300 5.45 -31.22 -0.79
C ARG A 300 5.13 -31.16 -2.27
N GLU A 301 5.77 -31.99 -3.06
CA GLU A 301 5.42 -32.17 -4.46
C GLU A 301 4.10 -32.96 -4.56
N ILE A 302 3.11 -32.44 -5.31
CA ILE A 302 1.80 -33.04 -5.44
C ILE A 302 1.72 -33.92 -6.69
N ASP A 303 2.06 -33.37 -7.85
CA ASP A 303 1.91 -34.02 -9.14
C ASP A 303 2.68 -33.29 -10.23
N ASN A 304 2.63 -33.81 -11.45
CA ASN A 304 3.06 -33.13 -12.66
C ASN A 304 1.84 -32.93 -13.57
N ILE A 305 1.46 -31.70 -13.85
CA ILE A 305 0.24 -31.36 -14.57
C ILE A 305 0.52 -30.82 -15.98
N ALA A 306 -0.30 -31.27 -16.95
CA ALA A 306 -0.27 -30.68 -18.29
C ALA A 306 -0.83 -29.25 -18.25
N VAL A 307 -0.05 -28.30 -18.76
CA VAL A 307 -0.49 -26.92 -18.94
C VAL A 307 -0.75 -26.72 -20.44
N TYR A 308 -1.97 -26.29 -20.79
CA TYR A 308 -2.34 -26.04 -22.18
C TYR A 308 -1.33 -25.12 -22.87
N GLY A 309 -0.80 -25.54 -24.03
CA GLY A 309 0.24 -24.83 -24.77
C GLY A 309 1.68 -25.16 -24.37
N ARG A 310 1.91 -26.07 -23.41
CA ARG A 310 3.23 -26.63 -23.08
C ARG A 310 3.25 -28.13 -23.36
N THR A 311 4.32 -28.60 -23.97
CA THR A 311 4.58 -30.04 -24.19
C THR A 311 5.12 -30.75 -22.94
N GLU A 312 5.73 -30.00 -22.03
CA GLU A 312 6.29 -30.49 -20.77
C GLU A 312 5.31 -30.24 -19.62
N GLY A 313 5.17 -31.27 -18.76
CA GLY A 313 4.38 -31.15 -17.52
C GLY A 313 5.01 -30.15 -16.55
N LEU A 314 4.15 -29.48 -15.79
CA LEU A 314 4.55 -28.55 -14.72
C LEU A 314 4.45 -29.27 -13.37
N ALA A 315 5.57 -29.38 -12.65
CA ALA A 315 5.57 -29.87 -11.27
C ALA A 315 4.84 -28.86 -10.35
N VAL A 316 3.92 -29.39 -9.55
CA VAL A 316 3.04 -28.63 -8.66
C VAL A 316 3.30 -29.03 -7.23
N TYR A 317 3.38 -28.05 -6.35
CA TYR A 317 3.66 -28.25 -4.94
C TYR A 317 2.51 -27.70 -4.08
N GLU A 318 2.31 -28.28 -2.92
CA GLU A 318 1.46 -27.75 -1.87
C GLU A 318 2.31 -27.00 -0.86
N LEU A 319 1.87 -25.79 -0.48
CA LEU A 319 2.43 -25.03 0.63
C LEU A 319 1.73 -25.45 1.92
N ILE A 320 2.48 -26.07 2.84
CA ILE A 320 1.92 -26.66 4.07
C ILE A 320 2.02 -25.67 5.24
N GLY A 321 3.19 -25.06 5.45
CA GLY A 321 3.41 -24.16 6.59
C GLY A 321 4.82 -23.62 6.66
N LEU A 322 5.13 -22.91 7.77
CA LEU A 322 6.47 -22.41 8.05
C LEU A 322 7.37 -23.51 8.58
N ALA A 323 8.60 -23.58 8.09
CA ALA A 323 9.62 -24.49 8.62
C ALA A 323 9.95 -24.15 10.08
N GLY A 324 10.07 -25.16 10.94
CA GLY A 324 10.46 -25.04 12.34
C GLY A 324 9.38 -24.54 13.31
N VAL A 325 8.18 -24.22 12.84
CA VAL A 325 7.06 -23.77 13.71
C VAL A 325 6.13 -24.92 14.04
N SER A 326 6.03 -25.91 13.17
CA SER A 326 5.13 -27.05 13.33
C SER A 326 5.87 -28.20 14.02
N GLY A 327 5.45 -28.58 15.21
CA GLY A 327 5.77 -29.87 15.82
C GLY A 327 5.11 -31.05 15.05
N GLU A 328 4.68 -30.83 13.83
CA GLU A 328 4.08 -31.82 12.95
C GLU A 328 5.17 -32.73 12.44
N HIS A 329 4.96 -34.04 12.66
CA HIS A 329 5.75 -35.06 11.99
C HIS A 329 5.59 -34.93 10.48
N THR A 330 6.66 -34.56 9.79
CA THR A 330 6.70 -34.42 8.33
C THR A 330 7.03 -35.75 7.60
N ASP A 331 7.16 -36.84 8.33
CA ASP A 331 7.53 -38.16 7.81
C ASP A 331 6.57 -38.67 6.70
N TRP A 332 5.30 -38.27 6.80
CA TRP A 332 4.32 -38.57 5.78
C TRP A 332 4.60 -37.89 4.43
N ILE A 333 5.29 -36.74 4.42
CA ILE A 333 5.71 -36.01 3.19
C ILE A 333 6.72 -36.88 2.44
N ALA A 334 7.75 -37.37 3.13
CA ALA A 334 8.74 -38.25 2.53
C ALA A 334 8.11 -39.53 1.97
N SER A 335 7.13 -40.11 2.67
CA SER A 335 6.35 -41.26 2.18
C SER A 335 5.56 -40.89 0.94
N TYR A 336 4.91 -39.72 0.91
CA TYR A 336 4.16 -39.26 -0.27
C TYR A 336 5.09 -39.12 -1.50
N GLU A 337 6.22 -38.42 -1.33
CA GLU A 337 7.18 -38.16 -2.41
C GLU A 337 7.82 -39.45 -2.94
N GLU A 338 8.10 -40.44 -2.08
CA GLU A 338 8.57 -41.77 -2.53
C GLU A 338 7.46 -42.48 -3.31
N GLY A 339 6.21 -42.45 -2.85
CA GLY A 339 5.05 -42.98 -3.59
C GLY A 339 4.92 -42.34 -4.98
N LEU A 340 5.06 -40.99 -5.06
CA LEU A 340 5.03 -40.25 -6.33
C LEU A 340 6.20 -40.62 -7.25
N SER A 341 7.40 -40.79 -6.70
CA SER A 341 8.58 -41.24 -7.44
C SER A 341 8.38 -42.61 -8.04
N ARG A 342 7.82 -43.57 -7.28
CA ARG A 342 7.49 -44.93 -7.76
C ARG A 342 6.42 -44.90 -8.84
N TYR A 343 5.34 -44.13 -8.65
CA TYR A 343 4.30 -43.93 -9.66
C TYR A 343 4.90 -43.50 -11.01
N ARG A 344 5.81 -42.53 -10.99
CA ARG A 344 6.51 -42.02 -12.19
C ARG A 344 7.37 -43.08 -12.87
N ARG A 345 7.93 -44.02 -12.10
CA ARG A 345 8.73 -45.15 -12.61
C ARG A 345 7.86 -46.34 -13.01
N ARG A 346 6.53 -46.24 -12.99
CA ARG A 346 5.57 -47.29 -13.28
C ARG A 346 5.57 -48.44 -12.25
N ASP A 347 6.19 -48.27 -11.08
CA ASP A 347 6.09 -49.18 -9.94
C ASP A 347 4.81 -48.87 -9.14
N PHE A 348 3.67 -49.25 -9.72
CA PHE A 348 2.36 -48.95 -9.12
C PHE A 348 2.12 -49.73 -7.83
N SER A 349 2.63 -50.96 -7.72
CA SER A 349 2.51 -51.74 -6.48
C SER A 349 3.25 -51.08 -5.32
N GLY A 350 4.49 -50.64 -5.56
CA GLY A 350 5.26 -49.91 -4.56
C GLY A 350 4.62 -48.59 -4.22
N ALA A 351 4.12 -47.85 -5.22
CA ALA A 351 3.44 -46.55 -5.01
C ALA A 351 2.18 -46.70 -4.15
N ILE A 352 1.36 -47.73 -4.38
CA ILE A 352 0.16 -48.06 -3.59
C ILE A 352 0.50 -48.19 -2.11
N THR A 353 1.56 -48.95 -1.76
CA THR A 353 1.97 -49.17 -0.37
C THR A 353 2.29 -47.85 0.33
N TYR A 354 2.99 -46.93 -0.35
CA TYR A 354 3.34 -45.64 0.21
C TYR A 354 2.13 -44.70 0.35
N PHE A 355 1.23 -44.62 -0.63
CA PHE A 355 0.04 -43.80 -0.52
C PHE A 355 -0.94 -44.33 0.54
N GLU A 356 -1.05 -45.65 0.72
CA GLU A 356 -1.81 -46.24 1.81
C GLU A 356 -1.21 -45.92 3.19
N ALA A 357 0.12 -45.88 3.32
CA ALA A 357 0.78 -45.45 4.53
C ALA A 357 0.49 -43.95 4.85
N VAL A 358 0.51 -43.09 3.82
CA VAL A 358 0.12 -41.68 3.97
C VAL A 358 -1.32 -41.56 4.45
N LEU A 359 -2.25 -42.29 3.83
CA LEU A 359 -3.66 -42.28 4.20
C LEU A 359 -3.91 -42.87 5.59
N GLY A 360 -3.07 -43.80 6.03
CA GLY A 360 -3.09 -44.34 7.40
C GLY A 360 -2.76 -43.24 8.44
N ALA A 361 -1.85 -42.33 8.13
CA ALA A 361 -1.48 -41.19 8.96
C ALA A 361 -2.42 -39.96 8.77
N ARG A 362 -2.93 -39.76 7.58
CA ARG A 362 -3.79 -38.65 7.15
C ARG A 362 -4.95 -39.15 6.27
N PRO A 363 -6.04 -39.62 6.87
CA PRO A 363 -7.16 -40.22 6.13
C PRO A 363 -7.82 -39.28 5.10
N ASP A 364 -7.78 -37.97 5.36
CA ASP A 364 -8.38 -36.94 4.51
C ASP A 364 -7.42 -36.38 3.45
N ASP A 365 -6.23 -36.98 3.27
CA ASP A 365 -5.27 -36.54 2.27
C ASP A 365 -5.75 -36.83 0.85
N ARG A 366 -6.42 -35.90 0.24
CA ARG A 366 -7.02 -36.03 -1.08
C ARG A 366 -6.00 -36.30 -2.20
N PRO A 367 -4.80 -35.64 -2.24
CA PRO A 367 -3.79 -35.97 -3.23
C PRO A 367 -3.34 -37.45 -3.17
N ALA A 368 -3.10 -37.98 -1.96
CA ALA A 368 -2.71 -39.37 -1.80
C ALA A 368 -3.84 -40.35 -2.24
N SER A 369 -5.08 -40.03 -1.87
CA SER A 369 -6.26 -40.80 -2.31
C SER A 369 -6.38 -40.82 -3.85
N LEU A 370 -6.21 -39.67 -4.50
CA LEU A 370 -6.30 -39.52 -5.95
C LEU A 370 -5.20 -40.33 -6.68
N LEU A 371 -3.97 -40.28 -6.19
CA LEU A 371 -2.86 -41.01 -6.78
C LEU A 371 -2.98 -42.52 -6.50
N LEU A 372 -3.47 -42.92 -5.35
CA LEU A 372 -3.78 -44.31 -5.03
C LEU A 372 -4.84 -44.88 -6.00
N GLU A 373 -5.94 -44.15 -6.23
CA GLU A 373 -6.96 -44.52 -7.19
C GLU A 373 -6.37 -44.69 -8.61
N ARG A 374 -5.51 -43.74 -9.04
CA ARG A 374 -4.82 -43.83 -10.34
C ARG A 374 -3.91 -45.08 -10.42
N CYS A 375 -3.11 -45.31 -9.37
CA CYS A 375 -2.23 -46.48 -9.34
C CYS A 375 -3.02 -47.81 -9.46
N LYS A 376 -4.11 -47.96 -8.68
CA LYS A 376 -4.98 -49.13 -8.71
C LYS A 376 -5.62 -49.35 -10.10
N HIS A 377 -6.09 -48.26 -10.72
CA HIS A 377 -6.64 -48.30 -12.07
C HIS A 377 -5.58 -48.73 -13.11
N LEU A 378 -4.38 -48.14 -13.10
CA LEU A 378 -3.30 -48.42 -14.03
C LEU A 378 -2.75 -49.85 -13.85
N GLN A 379 -2.75 -50.38 -12.63
CA GLN A 379 -2.35 -51.74 -12.33
C GLN A 379 -3.34 -52.76 -12.92
N GLN A 380 -4.64 -52.42 -12.94
CA GLN A 380 -5.70 -53.32 -13.45
C GLN A 380 -5.86 -53.24 -14.98
N SER A 381 -5.82 -52.03 -15.54
CA SER A 381 -6.08 -51.77 -16.96
C SER A 381 -4.84 -52.00 -17.85
N GLY A 382 -3.66 -52.07 -17.24
CA GLY A 382 -2.38 -52.03 -17.97
C GLY A 382 -2.01 -50.62 -18.35
N VAL A 383 -0.79 -50.41 -18.79
CA VAL A 383 -0.21 -49.12 -19.15
C VAL A 383 0.16 -49.14 -20.62
N ASP A 384 -0.31 -48.15 -21.36
CA ASP A 384 0.12 -47.91 -22.74
C ASP A 384 1.62 -47.58 -22.80
N ALA A 385 2.27 -47.94 -23.92
CA ALA A 385 3.68 -47.63 -24.17
C ALA A 385 3.94 -46.10 -24.12
N GLU A 386 2.97 -45.28 -24.58
CA GLU A 386 3.02 -43.83 -24.63
C GLU A 386 2.58 -43.16 -23.31
N TRP A 387 2.24 -43.94 -22.27
CA TRP A 387 1.76 -43.38 -21.00
C TRP A 387 2.77 -42.44 -20.37
N SER A 388 2.29 -41.29 -20.00
CA SER A 388 3.01 -40.24 -19.23
C SER A 388 2.39 -40.09 -17.85
N SER A 389 3.23 -39.83 -16.85
CA SER A 389 2.77 -39.46 -15.50
C SER A 389 2.15 -38.07 -15.41
N VAL A 390 2.14 -37.31 -16.51
CA VAL A 390 1.59 -35.96 -16.57
C VAL A 390 0.07 -36.00 -16.53
N ALA A 391 -0.51 -35.45 -15.50
CA ALA A 391 -1.95 -35.41 -15.30
C ALA A 391 -2.62 -34.31 -16.13
N ALA A 392 -3.64 -34.63 -16.91
CA ALA A 392 -4.47 -33.63 -17.54
C ALA A 392 -5.37 -32.96 -16.49
N LEU A 393 -5.35 -31.63 -16.44
CA LEU A 393 -6.34 -30.88 -15.67
C LEU A 393 -7.71 -30.99 -16.36
N LYS A 394 -8.74 -31.37 -15.64
CA LYS A 394 -10.11 -31.26 -16.15
C LYS A 394 -10.42 -29.78 -16.41
N ALA A 395 -10.88 -29.48 -17.63
CA ALA A 395 -11.36 -28.12 -17.95
C ALA A 395 -12.51 -27.74 -17.00
N LYS A 396 -12.55 -26.43 -16.68
CA LYS A 396 -13.64 -25.85 -15.86
C LYS A 396 -14.98 -26.05 -16.52
#